data_bb5d8b0fc6a7607cfb7a31eff61ec898
#
_entry.id   bb5d8b0fc6a7607cfb7a31eff61ec898
#
_cell.length_a   1.000
_cell.length_b   1.000
_cell.length_c   1.000
_cell.angle_alpha   90.00
_cell.angle_beta   90.00
_cell.angle_gamma   90.00
#
_symmetry.space_group_name_H-M   'P 1'
#
loop_
_entity.id
_entity.type
_entity.pdbx_description
1 polymer ?
#
loop_
_entity_poly.entity_id
_entity_poly.type
_entity_poly.pdbx_seq_one_letter_code
_entity_poly.pdbx_strand_id
1 'polypeptide(L)'
;MLERHLARLSHSATALNIPLDNKKAAEYFTQVIAEQPAQTRRLKISLAADGTLSHQAADCLPFKQTQQVIIAHEHLPDSDYLRRFKTSARAVYDQGWQAAVAQQAFDSLFFNQSGILLEGGRSNVFVLIDGCWRTPALDLDILNGVMRQEVMANPQHYLAADKVIESHITLPELQRAERMVLSNALRGVFEVSLKPKMPV
;
A
#
# COMPACT_ATOMS: atom_id res chain seq x y z
N MET A 1 1.94 1.19 -15.38
CA MET A 1 2.27 0.56 -14.06
C MET A 1 3.75 0.20 -13.95
N LEU A 2 4.36 -0.51 -14.91
CA LEU A 2 5.79 -0.91 -14.85
C LEU A 2 6.73 0.29 -14.65
N GLU A 3 6.57 1.34 -15.44
CA GLU A 3 7.36 2.57 -15.32
C GLU A 3 7.30 3.20 -13.93
N ARG A 4 6.11 3.21 -13.28
CA ARG A 4 5.98 3.72 -11.90
C ARG A 4 6.72 2.83 -10.89
N HIS A 5 6.78 1.52 -11.10
CA HIS A 5 7.58 0.63 -10.25
C HIS A 5 9.07 0.93 -10.39
N LEU A 6 9.56 1.10 -11.62
CA LEU A 6 10.96 1.45 -11.89
C LEU A 6 11.31 2.83 -11.33
N ALA A 7 10.47 3.84 -11.57
CA ALA A 7 10.67 5.19 -11.02
C ALA A 7 10.74 5.18 -9.49
N ARG A 8 9.84 4.44 -8.82
CA ARG A 8 9.86 4.31 -7.35
C ARG A 8 11.12 3.58 -6.86
N LEU A 9 11.55 2.52 -7.55
CA LEU A 9 12.78 1.82 -7.21
C LEU A 9 14.00 2.73 -7.32
N SER A 10 14.11 3.46 -8.45
CA SER A 10 15.19 4.43 -8.70
C SER A 10 15.20 5.54 -7.65
N HIS A 11 14.03 6.14 -7.34
CA HIS A 11 13.91 7.15 -6.29
C HIS A 11 14.35 6.61 -4.93
N SER A 12 13.91 5.40 -4.56
CA SER A 12 14.30 4.78 -3.29
C SER A 12 15.79 4.47 -3.24
N ALA A 13 16.37 3.96 -4.32
CA ALA A 13 17.80 3.65 -4.41
C ALA A 13 18.65 4.91 -4.22
N THR A 14 18.29 6.01 -4.90
CA THR A 14 18.96 7.31 -4.75
C THR A 14 18.85 7.84 -3.31
N ALA A 15 17.64 7.86 -2.75
CA ALA A 15 17.39 8.40 -1.41
C ALA A 15 18.07 7.59 -0.28
N LEU A 16 18.24 6.28 -0.48
CA LEU A 16 18.87 5.37 0.49
C LEU A 16 20.34 5.07 0.15
N ASN A 17 20.92 5.76 -0.82
CA ASN A 17 22.31 5.60 -1.28
C ASN A 17 22.65 4.14 -1.66
N ILE A 18 21.72 3.45 -2.34
CA ILE A 18 21.91 2.09 -2.84
C ILE A 18 22.31 2.15 -4.31
N PRO A 19 23.38 1.47 -4.75
CA PRO A 19 23.77 1.43 -6.16
C PRO A 19 22.65 0.85 -7.03
N LEU A 20 22.29 1.54 -8.12
CA LEU A 20 21.31 1.06 -9.08
C LEU A 20 21.65 1.55 -10.50
N ASP A 21 21.84 0.60 -11.41
CA ASP A 21 21.85 0.87 -12.85
C ASP A 21 20.40 0.78 -13.37
N ASN A 22 19.80 1.93 -13.67
CA ASN A 22 18.41 2.00 -14.10
C ASN A 22 18.14 1.23 -15.40
N LYS A 23 19.12 1.17 -16.33
CA LYS A 23 18.96 0.42 -17.59
C LYS A 23 18.93 -1.07 -17.31
N LYS A 24 19.90 -1.59 -16.54
CA LYS A 24 19.92 -2.99 -16.13
C LYS A 24 18.69 -3.38 -15.31
N ALA A 25 18.20 -2.47 -14.45
CA ALA A 25 16.98 -2.71 -13.70
C ALA A 25 15.76 -2.87 -14.63
N ALA A 26 15.61 -1.99 -15.64
CA ALA A 26 14.52 -2.08 -16.62
C ALA A 26 14.59 -3.37 -17.44
N GLU A 27 15.78 -3.76 -17.88
CA GLU A 27 16.03 -5.03 -18.59
C GLU A 27 15.67 -6.23 -17.70
N TYR A 28 16.13 -6.24 -16.44
CA TYR A 28 15.81 -7.29 -15.47
C TYR A 28 14.30 -7.42 -15.21
N PHE A 29 13.58 -6.31 -15.02
CA PHE A 29 12.12 -6.35 -14.85
C PHE A 29 11.43 -6.94 -16.07
N THR A 30 11.83 -6.53 -17.27
CA THR A 30 11.27 -7.03 -18.53
C THR A 30 11.50 -8.52 -18.69
N GLN A 31 12.72 -8.99 -18.44
CA GLN A 31 13.07 -10.40 -18.49
C GLN A 31 12.25 -11.23 -17.49
N VAL A 32 12.25 -10.83 -16.22
CA VAL A 32 11.54 -11.57 -15.17
C VAL A 32 10.03 -11.63 -15.43
N ILE A 33 9.44 -10.58 -16.00
CA ILE A 33 8.01 -10.58 -16.38
C ILE A 33 7.77 -11.55 -17.56
N ALA A 34 8.65 -11.56 -18.56
CA ALA A 34 8.52 -12.45 -19.72
C ALA A 34 8.65 -13.94 -19.36
N GLU A 35 9.42 -14.25 -18.33
CA GLU A 35 9.60 -15.62 -17.81
C GLU A 35 8.37 -16.15 -17.05
N GLN A 36 7.40 -15.28 -16.70
CA GLN A 36 6.22 -15.74 -15.97
C GLN A 36 5.21 -16.43 -16.89
N PRO A 37 4.53 -17.48 -16.41
CA PRO A 37 3.44 -18.10 -17.16
C PRO A 37 2.27 -17.13 -17.35
N ALA A 38 1.39 -17.41 -18.31
CA ALA A 38 0.24 -16.57 -18.66
C ALA A 38 -0.86 -16.46 -17.58
N GLN A 39 -0.62 -16.92 -16.38
CA GLN A 39 -1.55 -16.81 -15.25
C GLN A 39 -1.17 -15.66 -14.34
N THR A 40 -2.15 -15.12 -13.59
CA THR A 40 -1.91 -14.03 -12.64
C THR A 40 -0.99 -14.48 -11.50
N ARG A 41 0.16 -13.82 -11.37
CA ARG A 41 1.15 -14.10 -10.33
C ARG A 41 1.53 -12.87 -9.56
N ARG A 42 1.88 -13.06 -8.28
CA ARG A 42 2.57 -12.07 -7.49
C ARG A 42 4.06 -12.12 -7.83
N LEU A 43 4.59 -11.03 -8.36
CA LEU A 43 6.02 -10.84 -8.58
C LEU A 43 6.55 -9.81 -7.58
N LYS A 44 7.57 -10.18 -6.80
CA LYS A 44 8.32 -9.30 -5.92
C LYS A 44 9.74 -9.18 -6.46
N ILE A 45 10.16 -7.96 -6.81
CA ILE A 45 11.54 -7.65 -7.15
C ILE A 45 12.15 -6.89 -5.98
N SER A 46 13.36 -7.27 -5.59
CA SER A 46 14.11 -6.71 -4.47
C SER A 46 15.46 -6.23 -4.94
N LEU A 47 15.87 -5.06 -4.44
CA LEU A 47 17.21 -4.49 -4.59
C LEU A 47 17.91 -4.61 -3.24
N ALA A 48 19.05 -5.29 -3.20
CA ALA A 48 19.89 -5.41 -2.02
C ALA A 48 20.77 -4.16 -1.84
N ALA A 49 21.37 -3.99 -0.68
CA ALA A 49 22.21 -2.84 -0.35
C ALA A 49 23.47 -2.73 -1.24
N ASP A 50 23.95 -3.84 -1.79
CA ASP A 50 25.05 -3.90 -2.74
C ASP A 50 24.65 -3.63 -4.20
N GLY A 51 23.38 -3.35 -4.47
CA GLY A 51 22.84 -3.13 -5.81
C GLY A 51 22.38 -4.40 -6.53
N THR A 52 22.44 -5.56 -5.90
CA THR A 52 22.00 -6.83 -6.50
C THR A 52 20.47 -6.89 -6.59
N LEU A 53 19.96 -7.21 -7.77
CA LEU A 53 18.54 -7.46 -8.00
C LEU A 53 18.20 -8.95 -7.83
N SER A 54 17.08 -9.23 -7.20
CA SER A 54 16.53 -10.57 -7.06
C SER A 54 15.00 -10.54 -7.19
N HIS A 55 14.38 -11.68 -7.46
CA HIS A 55 12.92 -11.77 -7.53
C HIS A 55 12.35 -13.02 -6.89
N GLN A 56 11.08 -12.96 -6.55
CA GLN A 56 10.26 -14.07 -6.08
C GLN A 56 8.91 -14.01 -6.80
N ALA A 57 8.44 -15.15 -7.28
CA ALA A 57 7.12 -15.29 -7.87
C ALA A 57 6.27 -16.25 -7.05
N ALA A 58 4.97 -15.97 -6.95
CA ALA A 58 3.99 -16.82 -6.28
C ALA A 58 2.63 -16.64 -6.93
N ASP A 59 1.75 -17.61 -6.76
CA ASP A 59 0.38 -17.51 -7.26
C ASP A 59 -0.37 -16.39 -6.54
N CYS A 60 -1.27 -15.74 -7.28
CA CYS A 60 -2.11 -14.67 -6.78
C CYS A 60 -3.58 -15.06 -6.98
N LEU A 61 -4.17 -15.70 -5.98
CA LEU A 61 -5.58 -16.09 -6.04
C LEU A 61 -6.48 -14.86 -5.88
N PRO A 62 -7.60 -14.78 -6.62
CA PRO A 62 -8.58 -13.72 -6.48
C PRO A 62 -9.24 -13.75 -5.10
N PHE A 63 -9.80 -12.62 -4.67
CA PHE A 63 -10.66 -12.58 -3.48
C PHE A 63 -11.96 -13.36 -3.73
N LYS A 64 -12.39 -14.10 -2.72
CA LYS A 64 -13.65 -14.85 -2.76
C LYS A 64 -14.83 -14.06 -2.20
N GLN A 65 -14.56 -13.01 -1.43
CA GLN A 65 -15.57 -12.19 -0.74
C GLN A 65 -15.00 -10.80 -0.45
N THR A 66 -15.88 -9.87 -0.03
CA THR A 66 -15.49 -8.54 0.48
C THR A 66 -14.53 -8.71 1.65
N GLN A 67 -13.48 -7.92 1.66
CA GLN A 67 -12.42 -8.02 2.65
C GLN A 67 -12.75 -7.15 3.86
N GLN A 68 -12.32 -7.59 5.05
CA GLN A 68 -12.37 -6.80 6.27
C GLN A 68 -10.97 -6.35 6.68
N VAL A 69 -10.90 -5.22 7.38
CA VAL A 69 -9.67 -4.71 7.99
C VAL A 69 -9.88 -4.45 9.47
N ILE A 70 -8.81 -4.52 10.24
CA ILE A 70 -8.80 -4.12 11.64
C ILE A 70 -7.97 -2.84 11.81
N ILE A 71 -8.08 -2.21 12.96
CA ILE A 71 -7.17 -1.14 13.36
C ILE A 71 -6.00 -1.79 14.08
N ALA A 72 -4.77 -1.44 13.69
CA ALA A 72 -3.57 -1.88 14.38
C ALA A 72 -3.57 -1.40 15.83
N HIS A 73 -3.05 -2.24 16.72
CA HIS A 73 -2.93 -1.87 18.15
C HIS A 73 -1.85 -0.80 18.34
N GLU A 74 -0.73 -0.94 17.62
CA GLU A 74 0.41 -0.03 17.71
C GLU A 74 0.15 1.24 16.91
N HIS A 75 0.41 2.39 17.55
CA HIS A 75 0.50 3.68 16.87
C HIS A 75 1.95 3.92 16.42
N LEU A 76 2.10 4.34 15.17
CA LEU A 76 3.41 4.64 14.61
C LEU A 76 3.85 6.07 14.99
N PRO A 77 5.15 6.38 14.97
CA PRO A 77 5.62 7.75 15.14
C PRO A 77 4.95 8.72 14.16
N ASP A 78 4.75 9.97 14.55
CA ASP A 78 4.16 10.99 13.68
C ASP A 78 5.00 11.21 12.42
N SER A 79 6.33 11.15 12.55
CA SER A 79 7.25 11.23 11.43
C SER A 79 8.18 10.01 11.39
N ASP A 80 8.36 9.43 10.22
CA ASP A 80 9.31 8.37 9.95
C ASP A 80 9.69 8.39 8.46
N TYR A 81 10.86 8.95 8.16
CA TYR A 81 11.36 9.07 6.80
C TYR A 81 11.41 7.74 6.04
N LEU A 82 11.69 6.61 6.71
CA LEU A 82 11.76 5.30 6.07
C LEU A 82 10.40 4.76 5.59
N ARG A 83 9.29 5.22 6.17
CA ARG A 83 7.95 4.84 5.69
C ARG A 83 7.67 5.26 4.26
N ARG A 84 8.30 6.33 3.78
CA ARG A 84 8.18 6.79 2.38
C ARG A 84 8.66 5.76 1.37
N PHE A 85 9.48 4.80 1.80
CA PHE A 85 10.13 3.83 0.92
C PHE A 85 9.60 2.42 1.16
N LYS A 86 9.51 1.66 0.06
CA LYS A 86 9.13 0.25 0.13
C LYS A 86 10.35 -0.61 0.47
N THR A 87 10.73 -0.63 1.72
CA THR A 87 11.88 -1.38 2.23
C THR A 87 11.48 -2.71 2.89
N SER A 88 12.47 -3.48 3.33
CA SER A 88 12.30 -4.66 4.19
C SER A 88 12.19 -4.32 5.68
N ALA A 89 12.46 -3.07 6.10
CA ALA A 89 12.29 -2.58 7.48
C ALA A 89 10.81 -2.37 7.78
N ARG A 90 10.07 -3.45 8.04
CA ARG A 90 8.61 -3.42 8.17
C ARG A 90 8.05 -4.34 9.24
N ALA A 91 8.82 -4.60 10.28
CA ALA A 91 8.44 -5.53 11.34
C ALA A 91 7.08 -5.20 11.98
N VAL A 92 6.81 -3.93 12.27
CA VAL A 92 5.54 -3.47 12.83
C VAL A 92 4.36 -3.71 11.88
N TYR A 93 4.54 -3.49 10.59
CA TYR A 93 3.52 -3.78 9.57
C TYR A 93 3.25 -5.28 9.42
N ASP A 94 4.29 -6.10 9.49
CA ASP A 94 4.15 -7.56 9.41
C ASP A 94 3.48 -8.12 10.66
N GLN A 95 3.73 -7.56 11.86
CA GLN A 95 3.00 -7.88 13.10
C GLN A 95 1.53 -7.50 12.99
N GLY A 96 1.22 -6.29 12.53
CA GLY A 96 -0.17 -5.86 12.31
C GLY A 96 -0.90 -6.73 11.29
N TRP A 97 -0.22 -7.13 10.21
CA TRP A 97 -0.81 -8.08 9.25
C TRP A 97 -1.05 -9.46 9.87
N GLN A 98 -0.14 -9.99 10.70
CA GLN A 98 -0.35 -11.25 11.42
C GLN A 98 -1.56 -11.17 12.37
N ALA A 99 -1.72 -10.03 13.07
CA ALA A 99 -2.88 -9.78 13.91
C ALA A 99 -4.18 -9.73 13.11
N ALA A 100 -4.16 -9.15 11.89
CA ALA A 100 -5.29 -9.15 10.98
C ALA A 100 -5.64 -10.59 10.53
N VAL A 101 -4.66 -11.36 10.10
CA VAL A 101 -4.85 -12.77 9.69
C VAL A 101 -5.42 -13.60 10.82
N ALA A 102 -4.93 -13.47 12.05
CA ALA A 102 -5.45 -14.15 13.23
C ALA A 102 -6.93 -13.84 13.49
N GLN A 103 -7.39 -12.68 13.07
CA GLN A 103 -8.78 -12.24 13.14
C GLN A 103 -9.56 -12.46 11.83
N GLN A 104 -9.02 -13.19 10.85
CA GLN A 104 -9.64 -13.41 9.53
C GLN A 104 -9.89 -12.10 8.76
N ALA A 105 -9.06 -11.08 8.99
CA ALA A 105 -9.06 -9.83 8.26
C ALA A 105 -7.92 -9.80 7.21
N PHE A 106 -8.06 -8.95 6.20
CA PHE A 106 -7.09 -8.82 5.11
C PHE A 106 -5.84 -8.05 5.54
N ASP A 107 -6.02 -6.97 6.28
CA ASP A 107 -4.94 -6.04 6.63
C ASP A 107 -5.26 -5.29 7.93
N SER A 108 -4.25 -4.65 8.51
CA SER A 108 -4.40 -3.71 9.62
C SER A 108 -4.20 -2.28 9.13
N LEU A 109 -5.05 -1.36 9.56
CA LEU A 109 -4.91 0.08 9.35
C LEU A 109 -4.08 0.68 10.48
N PHE A 110 -3.06 1.43 10.12
CA PHE A 110 -2.16 2.07 11.07
C PHE A 110 -2.49 3.55 11.25
N PHE A 111 -2.39 4.00 12.49
CA PHE A 111 -2.50 5.40 12.89
C PHE A 111 -1.16 5.86 13.47
N ASN A 112 -0.89 7.15 13.40
CA ASN A 112 0.23 7.74 14.10
C ASN A 112 -0.11 8.08 15.55
N GLN A 113 0.88 8.53 16.32
CA GLN A 113 0.71 8.91 17.72
C GLN A 113 -0.27 10.07 17.92
N SER A 114 -0.41 10.94 16.94
CA SER A 114 -1.41 12.02 16.92
C SER A 114 -2.83 11.54 16.54
N GLY A 115 -3.05 10.24 16.33
CA GLY A 115 -4.35 9.67 16.00
C GLY A 115 -4.80 9.89 14.56
N ILE A 116 -3.87 10.15 13.65
CA ILE A 116 -4.14 10.33 12.21
C ILE A 116 -3.87 9.02 11.46
N LEU A 117 -4.82 8.64 10.60
CA LEU A 117 -4.71 7.48 9.72
C LEU A 117 -3.53 7.64 8.76
N LEU A 118 -2.71 6.60 8.68
CA LEU A 118 -1.56 6.52 7.79
C LEU A 118 -1.89 5.66 6.56
N GLU A 119 -1.80 4.39 6.72
CA GLU A 119 -1.94 3.40 5.63
C GLU A 119 -2.28 2.02 6.18
N GLY A 120 -2.56 1.06 5.31
CA GLY A 120 -2.60 -0.35 5.68
C GLY A 120 -1.19 -0.95 5.71
N GLY A 121 -1.02 -2.09 6.36
CA GLY A 121 0.25 -2.81 6.39
C GLY A 121 0.79 -3.15 5.00
N ARG A 122 -0.08 -3.28 3.98
CA ARG A 122 0.28 -3.65 2.62
C ARG A 122 -0.45 -2.85 1.55
N SER A 123 -1.14 -1.79 1.93
CA SER A 123 -2.06 -1.05 1.08
C SER A 123 -2.13 0.44 1.45
N ASN A 124 -2.48 1.28 0.49
CA ASN A 124 -2.95 2.63 0.78
C ASN A 124 -4.48 2.64 0.93
N VAL A 125 -4.99 3.63 1.63
CA VAL A 125 -6.41 3.76 2.03
C VAL A 125 -7.05 4.93 1.30
N PHE A 126 -8.28 4.75 0.86
CA PHE A 126 -9.16 5.80 0.38
C PHE A 126 -10.51 5.66 1.06
N VAL A 127 -11.07 6.76 1.50
CA VAL A 127 -12.36 6.79 2.20
C VAL A 127 -13.29 7.83 1.60
N LEU A 128 -14.56 7.50 1.49
CA LEU A 128 -15.61 8.42 1.09
C LEU A 128 -16.23 9.01 2.36
N ILE A 129 -16.10 10.32 2.54
CA ILE A 129 -16.60 11.06 3.70
C ILE A 129 -17.30 12.32 3.19
N ASP A 130 -18.58 12.51 3.57
CA ASP A 130 -19.41 13.64 3.16
C ASP A 130 -19.40 13.82 1.62
N GLY A 131 -19.56 12.69 0.88
CA GLY A 131 -19.55 12.65 -0.59
C GLY A 131 -18.18 12.96 -1.24
N CYS A 132 -17.11 13.09 -0.48
CA CYS A 132 -15.77 13.39 -0.99
C CYS A 132 -14.78 12.26 -0.71
N TRP A 133 -14.09 11.76 -1.75
CA TRP A 133 -13.01 10.80 -1.59
C TRP A 133 -11.76 11.46 -1.03
N ARG A 134 -11.25 10.87 0.05
CA ARG A 134 -10.04 11.33 0.76
C ARG A 134 -9.03 10.19 0.90
N THR A 135 -7.76 10.55 0.95
CA THR A 135 -6.65 9.62 1.25
C THR A 135 -5.66 10.30 2.19
N PRO A 136 -4.97 9.57 3.06
CA PRO A 136 -3.92 10.16 3.88
C PRO A 136 -2.89 10.90 3.04
N ALA A 137 -2.48 12.09 3.52
CA ALA A 137 -1.57 12.99 2.83
C ALA A 137 -0.13 12.47 2.87
N LEU A 138 0.68 12.80 1.87
CA LEU A 138 2.07 12.35 1.78
C LEU A 138 2.99 13.01 2.81
N ASP A 139 2.59 14.14 3.40
CA ASP A 139 3.31 14.79 4.51
C ASP A 139 3.32 13.95 5.81
N LEU A 140 2.47 12.92 5.89
CA LEU A 140 2.45 11.93 6.95
C LEU A 140 3.53 10.84 6.81
N ASP A 141 4.48 11.00 5.90
CA ASP A 141 5.54 10.03 5.61
C ASP A 141 5.05 8.64 5.18
N ILE A 142 3.87 8.53 4.60
CA ILE A 142 3.34 7.26 4.09
C ILE A 142 3.98 6.86 2.76
N LEU A 143 3.88 5.57 2.42
CA LEU A 143 4.32 5.09 1.11
C LEU A 143 3.42 5.64 0.00
N ASN A 144 4.00 6.36 -0.97
CA ASN A 144 3.30 6.70 -2.20
C ASN A 144 3.24 5.48 -3.12
N GLY A 145 2.29 4.58 -2.84
CA GLY A 145 2.12 3.32 -3.56
C GLY A 145 1.83 3.52 -5.04
N VAL A 146 2.31 2.61 -5.90
CA VAL A 146 2.09 2.71 -7.36
C VAL A 146 0.59 2.75 -7.69
N MET A 147 -0.22 1.91 -7.02
CA MET A 147 -1.66 1.94 -7.23
C MET A 147 -2.32 3.21 -6.66
N ARG A 148 -1.81 3.76 -5.54
CA ARG A 148 -2.25 5.07 -5.04
C ARG A 148 -2.04 6.15 -6.09
N GLN A 149 -0.86 6.20 -6.71
CA GLN A 149 -0.56 7.16 -7.79
C GLN A 149 -1.52 7.00 -8.98
N GLU A 150 -1.88 5.77 -9.35
CA GLU A 150 -2.85 5.51 -10.42
C GLU A 150 -4.26 6.01 -10.05
N VAL A 151 -4.71 5.76 -8.83
CA VAL A 151 -6.02 6.25 -8.35
C VAL A 151 -6.06 7.78 -8.33
N MET A 152 -5.00 8.42 -7.83
CA MET A 152 -4.90 9.90 -7.78
C MET A 152 -4.88 10.53 -9.17
N ALA A 153 -4.25 9.86 -10.15
CA ALA A 153 -4.19 10.33 -11.54
C ALA A 153 -5.51 10.08 -12.31
N ASN A 154 -6.25 9.04 -11.95
CA ASN A 154 -7.44 8.59 -12.69
C ASN A 154 -8.62 8.28 -11.73
N PRO A 155 -9.06 9.24 -10.87
CA PRO A 155 -10.05 8.98 -9.84
C PRO A 155 -11.41 8.58 -10.41
N GLN A 156 -11.78 9.10 -11.58
CA GLN A 156 -13.02 8.74 -12.27
C GLN A 156 -13.07 7.25 -12.62
N HIS A 157 -11.94 6.69 -13.06
CA HIS A 157 -11.86 5.28 -13.44
C HIS A 157 -11.98 4.34 -12.24
N TYR A 158 -11.35 4.70 -11.11
CA TYR A 158 -11.23 3.80 -9.95
C TYR A 158 -12.30 4.01 -8.88
N LEU A 159 -12.79 5.23 -8.72
CA LEU A 159 -13.66 5.64 -7.62
C LEU A 159 -14.97 6.30 -8.08
N ALA A 160 -15.17 6.43 -9.39
CA ALA A 160 -16.27 7.19 -9.99
C ALA A 160 -16.36 8.62 -9.43
N ALA A 161 -15.20 9.28 -9.26
CA ALA A 161 -15.08 10.60 -8.66
C ALA A 161 -14.24 11.53 -9.54
N ASP A 162 -14.54 12.83 -9.47
CA ASP A 162 -13.78 13.83 -10.22
C ASP A 162 -12.38 14.05 -9.63
N LYS A 163 -12.27 13.91 -8.31
CA LYS A 163 -10.99 14.11 -7.58
C LYS A 163 -10.94 13.32 -6.28
N VAL A 164 -9.73 13.14 -5.77
CA VAL A 164 -9.43 12.67 -4.42
C VAL A 164 -8.65 13.76 -3.69
N ILE A 165 -8.97 14.00 -2.43
CA ILE A 165 -8.30 14.99 -1.59
C ILE A 165 -7.33 14.29 -0.63
N GLU A 166 -6.08 14.73 -0.57
CA GLU A 166 -5.16 14.36 0.48
C GLU A 166 -5.54 15.09 1.78
N SER A 167 -5.65 14.36 2.88
CA SER A 167 -6.06 14.95 4.17
C SER A 167 -5.54 14.13 5.35
N HIS A 168 -5.58 14.74 6.54
CA HIS A 168 -5.35 14.07 7.82
C HIS A 168 -6.67 13.52 8.32
N ILE A 169 -6.82 12.21 8.26
CA ILE A 169 -8.08 11.51 8.57
C ILE A 169 -7.97 10.93 9.98
N THR A 170 -8.90 11.32 10.85
CA THR A 170 -8.98 10.82 12.22
C THR A 170 -9.77 9.52 12.31
N LEU A 171 -9.67 8.81 13.44
CA LEU A 171 -10.46 7.60 13.68
C LEU A 171 -11.98 7.84 13.65
N PRO A 172 -12.52 8.92 14.28
CA PRO A 172 -13.96 9.21 14.15
C PRO A 172 -14.39 9.48 12.70
N GLU A 173 -13.56 10.12 11.89
CA GLU A 173 -13.85 10.33 10.46
C GLU A 173 -13.83 9.01 9.69
N LEU A 174 -12.86 8.14 9.95
CA LEU A 174 -12.82 6.80 9.35
C LEU A 174 -14.08 5.98 9.71
N GLN A 175 -14.53 6.03 10.95
CA GLN A 175 -15.69 5.28 11.43
C GLN A 175 -17.01 5.74 10.81
N ARG A 176 -17.12 7.01 10.39
CA ARG A 176 -18.31 7.55 9.71
C ARG A 176 -18.19 7.51 8.18
N ALA A 177 -17.09 6.98 7.63
CA ALA A 177 -16.92 6.88 6.20
C ALA A 177 -18.04 6.05 5.56
N GLU A 178 -18.64 6.56 4.50
CA GLU A 178 -19.68 5.91 3.71
C GLU A 178 -19.15 4.68 2.98
N ARG A 179 -17.90 4.79 2.49
CA ARG A 179 -17.19 3.71 1.79
C ARG A 179 -15.69 3.77 2.11
N MET A 180 -15.06 2.62 2.08
CA MET A 180 -13.62 2.50 2.21
C MET A 180 -13.08 1.53 1.19
N VAL A 181 -12.01 1.91 0.50
CA VAL A 181 -11.28 1.03 -0.40
C VAL A 181 -9.81 1.02 -0.03
N LEU A 182 -9.18 -0.13 -0.23
CA LEU A 182 -7.74 -0.27 -0.21
C LEU A 182 -7.20 -0.36 -1.63
N SER A 183 -5.94 0.04 -1.78
CA SER A 183 -5.25 -0.08 -3.05
C SER A 183 -3.83 -0.61 -2.89
N ASN A 184 -3.44 -1.54 -3.75
CA ASN A 184 -2.04 -1.92 -3.94
C ASN A 184 -1.82 -2.47 -5.36
N ALA A 185 -0.58 -2.51 -5.82
CA ALA A 185 -0.26 -2.93 -7.17
C ALA A 185 -0.56 -4.42 -7.48
N LEU A 186 -0.76 -5.24 -6.44
CA LEU A 186 -1.08 -6.66 -6.59
C LEU A 186 -2.57 -6.91 -6.80
N ARG A 187 -3.42 -6.14 -6.10
CA ARG A 187 -4.87 -6.37 -6.02
C ARG A 187 -5.70 -5.29 -6.72
N GLY A 188 -5.06 -4.22 -7.17
CA GLY A 188 -5.77 -3.06 -7.69
C GLY A 188 -6.45 -2.29 -6.55
N VAL A 189 -7.67 -1.83 -6.83
CA VAL A 189 -8.57 -1.13 -5.87
C VAL A 189 -9.70 -2.10 -5.50
N PHE A 190 -9.98 -2.24 -4.22
CA PHE A 190 -11.03 -3.14 -3.72
C PHE A 190 -11.68 -2.59 -2.45
N GLU A 191 -12.97 -2.83 -2.31
CA GLU A 191 -13.75 -2.42 -1.15
C GLU A 191 -13.39 -3.25 0.08
N VAL A 192 -13.40 -2.56 1.23
CA VAL A 192 -13.21 -3.16 2.54
C VAL A 192 -14.16 -2.53 3.56
N SER A 193 -14.39 -3.24 4.65
CA SER A 193 -15.09 -2.72 5.82
C SER A 193 -14.25 -2.87 7.08
N LEU A 194 -14.46 -1.98 8.06
CA LEU A 194 -13.89 -2.17 9.38
C LEU A 194 -14.56 -3.39 10.04
N LYS A 195 -13.73 -4.29 10.56
CA LYS A 195 -14.24 -5.38 11.38
C LYS A 195 -14.75 -4.81 12.70
N PRO A 196 -15.98 -5.15 13.12
CA PRO A 196 -16.47 -4.74 14.43
C PRO A 196 -15.53 -5.21 15.53
N LYS A 197 -15.24 -4.34 16.52
CA LYS A 197 -14.54 -4.80 17.72
C LYS A 197 -15.42 -5.87 18.39
N MET A 198 -14.87 -7.05 18.63
CA MET A 198 -15.58 -8.02 19.45
C MET A 198 -15.74 -7.42 20.86
N PRO A 199 -16.94 -7.48 21.45
CA PRO A 199 -17.08 -7.11 22.84
C PRO A 199 -16.16 -8.00 23.69
N VAL A 200 -15.42 -7.37 24.59
CA VAL A 200 -14.56 -8.04 25.60
C VAL A 200 -15.44 -8.74 26.60
#